data_d3970d09c34d45232e832ad9c00e6d91
#
_entry.id   d3970d09c34d45232e832ad9c00e6d91
#
_cell.length_a   1.000
_cell.length_b   1.000
_cell.length_c   1.000
_cell.angle_alpha   90.00
_cell.angle_beta   90.00
_cell.angle_gamma   90.00
#
_symmetry.space_group_name_H-M   'P 1'
#
loop_
_entity.id
_entity.type
_entity.pdbx_description
1 polymer ?
#
loop_
_entity_poly.entity_id
_entity_poly.type
_entity_poly.pdbx_seq_one_letter_code
_entity_poly.pdbx_strand_id
1 'polypeptide(L)'
;MCRGIPEREGALKSHDRPWFEPLVVELENNALGFAMTLVHDRDQAEEIVQEAFANVWAARNTPQERAEFKRWLYKAILNLARDRARHRTRWSMLRWWAPAPSNPFDEVERRADDAALVDALRRLDPRERAAIHLKYFEDRSFAETAATLGVRENSARVIVHRALAKLRRTMASVTVRGVEA
;
A
#
# COMPACT_ATOMS: atom_id res chain seq x y z
N MET A 1 22.39 -50.18 1.36
CA MET A 1 22.66 -49.11 0.37
C MET A 1 21.68 -47.98 0.62
N CYS A 2 22.02 -47.05 1.51
CA CYS A 2 21.19 -45.88 1.77
C CYS A 2 21.62 -44.77 0.80
N ARG A 3 20.74 -44.37 -0.12
CA ARG A 3 20.98 -43.21 -0.99
C ARG A 3 20.78 -41.93 -0.16
N GLY A 4 21.86 -41.14 -0.06
CA GLY A 4 21.86 -39.85 0.61
C GLY A 4 20.87 -38.89 -0.01
N ILE A 5 20.12 -38.20 0.83
CA ILE A 5 19.27 -37.06 0.51
C ILE A 5 20.27 -35.94 0.15
N PRO A 6 20.13 -35.28 -1.02
CA PRO A 6 20.95 -34.12 -1.31
C PRO A 6 20.59 -32.99 -0.31
N GLU A 7 21.55 -32.61 0.52
CA GLU A 7 21.51 -31.44 1.35
C GLU A 7 21.19 -30.21 0.47
N ARG A 8 20.12 -29.50 0.79
CA ARG A 8 19.79 -28.23 0.19
C ARG A 8 20.77 -27.16 0.66
N GLU A 9 21.98 -27.20 0.11
CA GLU A 9 22.97 -26.11 0.21
C GLU A 9 22.49 -24.90 -0.61
N GLY A 10 21.54 -24.15 -0.10
CA GLY A 10 21.02 -22.98 -0.79
C GLY A 10 20.36 -21.94 0.12
N ALA A 11 20.24 -22.19 1.41
CA ALA A 11 19.38 -21.42 2.29
C ALA A 11 20.10 -20.48 3.29
N LEU A 12 21.43 -20.33 3.27
CA LEU A 12 22.14 -19.56 4.30
C LEU A 12 23.28 -18.68 3.74
N LYS A 13 23.00 -17.91 2.69
CA LYS A 13 23.85 -16.74 2.32
C LYS A 13 23.09 -15.42 2.47
N SER A 14 22.24 -15.29 3.48
CA SER A 14 21.47 -14.08 3.73
C SER A 14 22.18 -13.04 4.59
N HIS A 15 23.38 -13.33 5.12
CA HIS A 15 24.11 -12.44 6.03
C HIS A 15 25.00 -11.40 5.34
N ASP A 16 25.03 -11.33 4.02
CA ASP A 16 26.02 -10.50 3.30
C ASP A 16 25.35 -9.44 2.39
N ARG A 17 24.37 -8.72 2.94
CA ARG A 17 23.77 -7.57 2.26
C ARG A 17 23.84 -6.32 3.15
N PRO A 18 25.04 -5.77 3.38
CA PRO A 18 25.23 -4.62 4.29
C PRO A 18 24.48 -3.37 3.87
N TRP A 19 24.08 -3.29 2.59
CA TRP A 19 23.29 -2.19 2.03
C TRP A 19 21.80 -2.26 2.40
N PHE A 20 21.28 -3.41 2.82
CA PHE A 20 19.84 -3.60 3.02
C PHE A 20 19.33 -2.94 4.30
N GLU A 21 20.00 -3.19 5.44
CA GLU A 21 19.59 -2.67 6.74
C GLU A 21 19.46 -1.14 6.78
N PRO A 22 20.45 -0.36 6.25
CA PRO A 22 20.29 1.09 6.14
C PRO A 22 19.06 1.53 5.33
N LEU A 23 18.74 0.83 4.23
CA LEU A 23 17.56 1.12 3.41
C LEU A 23 16.25 0.77 4.14
N VAL A 24 16.23 -0.29 4.95
CA VAL A 24 15.08 -0.63 5.79
C VAL A 24 14.80 0.49 6.78
N VAL A 25 15.82 0.88 7.57
CA VAL A 25 15.71 1.94 8.58
C VAL A 25 15.25 3.27 7.95
N GLU A 26 15.79 3.60 6.79
CA GLU A 26 15.42 4.85 6.09
C GLU A 26 13.98 4.83 5.55
N LEU A 27 13.51 3.68 5.04
CA LEU A 27 12.26 3.59 4.29
C LEU A 27 11.08 3.06 5.11
N GLU A 28 11.31 2.52 6.30
CA GLU A 28 10.27 1.87 7.12
C GLU A 28 9.07 2.80 7.36
N ASN A 29 9.31 4.03 7.83
CA ASN A 29 8.23 4.99 8.10
C ASN A 29 7.47 5.38 6.83
N ASN A 30 8.17 5.56 5.72
CA ASN A 30 7.55 5.90 4.44
C ASN A 30 6.73 4.72 3.91
N ALA A 31 7.26 3.50 4.04
CA ALA A 31 6.57 2.27 3.66
C ALA A 31 5.30 2.06 4.49
N LEU A 32 5.38 2.30 5.81
CA LEU A 32 4.23 2.22 6.70
C LEU A 32 3.17 3.27 6.34
N GLY A 33 3.55 4.52 6.13
CA GLY A 33 2.64 5.59 5.67
C GLY A 33 1.95 5.24 4.35
N PHE A 34 2.70 4.67 3.39
CA PHE A 34 2.13 4.19 2.14
C PHE A 34 1.15 3.03 2.35
N ALA A 35 1.52 2.01 3.14
CA ALA A 35 0.66 0.88 3.45
C ALA A 35 -0.62 1.33 4.18
N MET A 36 -0.52 2.22 5.17
CA MET A 36 -1.65 2.84 5.87
C MET A 36 -2.65 3.51 4.91
N THR A 37 -2.14 4.23 3.91
CA THR A 37 -2.98 4.83 2.86
C THR A 37 -3.76 3.77 2.08
N LEU A 38 -3.23 2.54 1.94
CA LEU A 38 -3.86 1.48 1.17
C LEU A 38 -4.90 0.68 1.95
N VAL A 39 -4.64 0.40 3.24
CA VAL A 39 -5.48 -0.53 4.02
C VAL A 39 -6.28 0.14 5.14
N HIS A 40 -5.88 1.33 5.60
CA HIS A 40 -6.52 2.11 6.69
C HIS A 40 -6.61 1.35 8.03
N ASP A 41 -5.71 0.43 8.26
CA ASP A 41 -5.62 -0.40 9.45
C ASP A 41 -4.13 -0.56 9.77
N ARG A 42 -3.73 -0.21 11.00
CA ARG A 42 -2.32 -0.16 11.37
C ARG A 42 -1.69 -1.54 11.41
N ASP A 43 -2.37 -2.50 12.04
CA ASP A 43 -1.84 -3.84 12.19
C ASP A 43 -1.65 -4.51 10.83
N GLN A 44 -2.65 -4.37 9.94
CA GLN A 44 -2.54 -4.85 8.57
C GLN A 44 -1.44 -4.12 7.78
N ALA A 45 -1.24 -2.82 8.01
CA ALA A 45 -0.19 -2.06 7.33
C ALA A 45 1.19 -2.53 7.77
N GLU A 46 1.41 -2.74 9.08
CA GLU A 46 2.65 -3.25 9.64
C GLU A 46 2.97 -4.66 9.11
N GLU A 47 1.99 -5.57 9.09
CA GLU A 47 2.17 -6.90 8.49
C GLU A 47 2.52 -6.84 7.00
N ILE A 48 1.86 -5.97 6.23
CA ILE A 48 2.16 -5.79 4.80
C ILE A 48 3.58 -5.28 4.60
N VAL A 49 4.03 -4.34 5.41
CA VAL A 49 5.37 -3.77 5.31
C VAL A 49 6.42 -4.82 5.65
N GLN A 50 6.23 -5.58 6.73
CA GLN A 50 7.13 -6.67 7.10
C GLN A 50 7.22 -7.73 5.99
N GLU A 51 6.08 -8.18 5.46
CA GLU A 51 6.02 -9.14 4.36
C GLU A 51 6.66 -8.58 3.08
N ALA A 52 6.46 -7.30 2.78
CA ALA A 52 7.07 -6.65 1.63
C ALA A 52 8.60 -6.60 1.74
N PHE A 53 9.15 -6.23 2.90
CA PHE A 53 10.59 -6.26 3.13
C PHE A 53 11.15 -7.68 3.05
N ALA A 54 10.46 -8.68 3.61
CA ALA A 54 10.86 -10.07 3.51
C ALA A 54 10.89 -10.56 2.06
N ASN A 55 9.88 -10.21 1.26
CA ASN A 55 9.81 -10.56 -0.16
C ASN A 55 10.92 -9.90 -0.98
N VAL A 56 11.20 -8.62 -0.71
CA VAL A 56 12.29 -7.87 -1.36
C VAL A 56 13.65 -8.45 -0.95
N TRP A 57 13.83 -8.83 0.32
CA TRP A 57 15.01 -9.50 0.80
C TRP A 57 15.28 -10.86 0.14
N ALA A 58 14.23 -11.67 -0.02
CA ALA A 58 14.32 -13.01 -0.62
C ALA A 58 14.58 -12.97 -2.13
N ALA A 59 14.28 -11.84 -2.80
CA ALA A 59 14.46 -11.72 -4.24
C ALA A 59 15.97 -11.69 -4.62
N ARG A 60 16.34 -12.46 -5.65
CA ARG A 60 17.75 -12.56 -6.09
C ARG A 60 18.29 -11.27 -6.72
N ASN A 61 17.42 -10.54 -7.41
CA ASN A 61 17.78 -9.35 -8.21
C ASN A 61 17.22 -8.07 -7.58
N THR A 62 17.31 -7.93 -6.26
CA THR A 62 16.87 -6.72 -5.57
C THR A 62 17.76 -5.54 -5.93
N PRO A 63 17.23 -4.43 -6.42
CA PRO A 63 18.01 -3.23 -6.68
C PRO A 63 18.64 -2.70 -5.40
N GLN A 64 19.91 -2.27 -5.49
CA GLN A 64 20.64 -1.68 -4.36
C GLN A 64 20.54 -0.15 -4.38
N GLU A 65 20.24 0.41 -5.53
CA GLU A 65 20.02 1.86 -5.67
C GLU A 65 18.70 2.25 -4.98
N ARG A 66 18.77 3.28 -4.13
CA ARG A 66 17.71 3.72 -3.21
C ARG A 66 16.36 3.97 -3.91
N ALA A 67 16.37 4.68 -5.04
CA ALA A 67 15.13 5.04 -5.74
C ALA A 67 14.46 3.80 -6.37
N GLU A 68 15.27 2.90 -6.91
CA GLU A 68 14.78 1.63 -7.47
C GLU A 68 14.30 0.69 -6.38
N PHE A 69 15.04 0.60 -5.25
CA PHE A 69 14.63 -0.19 -4.09
C PHE A 69 13.30 0.30 -3.54
N LYS A 70 13.13 1.61 -3.33
CA LYS A 70 11.86 2.22 -2.89
C LYS A 70 10.71 1.87 -3.84
N ARG A 71 10.94 1.96 -5.17
CA ARG A 71 9.95 1.59 -6.17
C ARG A 71 9.54 0.11 -6.08
N TRP A 72 10.51 -0.78 -5.89
CA TRP A 72 10.27 -2.21 -5.73
C TRP A 72 9.47 -2.50 -4.45
N LEU A 73 9.88 -1.91 -3.35
CA LEU A 73 9.19 -2.03 -2.06
C LEU A 73 7.73 -1.56 -2.17
N TYR A 74 7.50 -0.39 -2.74
CA TYR A 74 6.14 0.13 -2.91
C TYR A 74 5.28 -0.73 -3.84
N LYS A 75 5.88 -1.30 -4.88
CA LYS A 75 5.20 -2.27 -5.74
C LYS A 75 4.82 -3.55 -4.97
N ALA A 76 5.71 -4.05 -4.11
CA ALA A 76 5.42 -5.21 -3.26
C ALA A 76 4.27 -4.90 -2.29
N ILE A 77 4.33 -3.78 -1.57
CA ILE A 77 3.27 -3.30 -0.66
C ILE A 77 1.93 -3.20 -1.39
N LEU A 78 1.90 -2.56 -2.57
CA LEU A 78 0.67 -2.41 -3.35
C LEU A 78 0.07 -3.76 -3.78
N ASN A 79 0.91 -4.71 -4.18
CA ASN A 79 0.46 -6.04 -4.57
C ASN A 79 -0.14 -6.79 -3.36
N LEU A 80 0.53 -6.79 -2.22
CA LEU A 80 0.05 -7.41 -0.98
C LEU A 80 -1.28 -6.78 -0.53
N ALA A 81 -1.38 -5.45 -0.53
CA ALA A 81 -2.61 -4.75 -0.17
C ALA A 81 -3.78 -5.13 -1.11
N ARG A 82 -3.53 -5.25 -2.42
CA ARG A 82 -4.54 -5.66 -3.40
C ARG A 82 -4.95 -7.11 -3.22
N ASP A 83 -4.02 -7.99 -2.91
CA ASP A 83 -4.32 -9.41 -2.68
C ASP A 83 -5.16 -9.57 -1.41
N ARG A 84 -4.82 -8.88 -0.32
CA ARG A 84 -5.63 -8.85 0.90
C ARG A 84 -7.03 -8.26 0.65
N ALA A 85 -7.15 -7.19 -0.13
CA ALA A 85 -8.45 -6.63 -0.50
C ALA A 85 -9.30 -7.64 -1.31
N ARG A 86 -8.71 -8.36 -2.25
CA ARG A 86 -9.40 -9.41 -3.02
C ARG A 86 -9.84 -10.58 -2.15
N HIS A 87 -9.00 -11.03 -1.23
CA HIS A 87 -9.35 -12.07 -0.28
C HIS A 87 -10.52 -11.63 0.61
N ARG A 88 -10.49 -10.42 1.14
CA ARG A 88 -11.56 -9.87 1.98
C ARG A 88 -12.89 -9.81 1.24
N THR A 89 -12.91 -9.38 -0.02
CA THR A 89 -14.13 -9.36 -0.85
C THR A 89 -14.68 -10.77 -1.10
N ARG A 90 -13.82 -11.77 -1.30
CA ARG A 90 -14.23 -13.18 -1.41
C ARG A 90 -14.84 -13.71 -0.12
N TRP A 91 -14.23 -13.42 1.02
CA TRP A 91 -14.71 -13.88 2.33
C TRP A 91 -15.93 -13.11 2.82
N SER A 92 -16.10 -11.82 2.47
CA SER A 92 -17.30 -11.04 2.81
C SER A 92 -18.53 -11.53 2.04
N MET A 93 -18.36 -12.06 0.83
CA MET A 93 -19.45 -12.76 0.13
C MET A 93 -19.87 -14.07 0.82
N LEU A 94 -18.98 -14.69 1.62
CA LEU A 94 -19.24 -15.91 2.38
C LEU A 94 -19.63 -15.65 3.83
N ARG A 95 -19.32 -14.45 4.38
CA ARG A 95 -19.61 -14.04 5.75
C ARG A 95 -20.50 -12.80 5.76
N TRP A 96 -21.75 -13.01 5.58
CA TRP A 96 -22.84 -12.05 5.69
C TRP A 96 -22.99 -11.41 7.11
N TRP A 97 -22.13 -11.77 8.11
CA TRP A 97 -22.34 -11.43 9.51
C TRP A 97 -21.09 -10.92 10.26
N ALA A 98 -20.14 -10.25 9.70
CA ALA A 98 -19.06 -9.66 10.48
C ALA A 98 -19.09 -8.13 10.42
N PRO A 99 -19.22 -7.40 11.57
CA PRO A 99 -19.03 -5.96 11.59
C PRO A 99 -17.59 -5.64 11.17
N ALA A 100 -17.43 -4.53 10.42
CA ALA A 100 -16.11 -4.02 10.10
C ALA A 100 -15.36 -3.69 11.40
N PRO A 101 -14.07 -4.09 11.55
CA PRO A 101 -13.30 -3.73 12.73
C PRO A 101 -13.23 -2.19 12.82
N SER A 102 -13.55 -1.68 14.02
CA SER A 102 -13.37 -0.26 14.34
C SER A 102 -11.88 0.07 14.32
N ASN A 103 -11.51 1.11 13.60
CA ASN A 103 -10.13 1.57 13.51
C ASN A 103 -9.82 2.46 14.73
N PRO A 104 -8.79 2.18 15.55
CA PRO A 104 -8.40 3.03 16.67
C PRO A 104 -7.98 4.46 16.28
N PHE A 105 -7.82 4.75 14.98
CA PHE A 105 -7.60 6.10 14.48
C PHE A 105 -8.85 7.00 14.45
N ASP A 106 -10.02 6.49 14.80
CA ASP A 106 -11.24 7.29 14.90
C ASP A 106 -11.27 8.22 16.14
N GLU A 107 -10.29 8.10 17.05
CA GLU A 107 -10.20 8.90 18.28
C GLU A 107 -9.37 10.19 18.22
N VAL A 108 -8.74 10.49 17.08
CA VAL A 108 -8.14 11.82 16.91
C VAL A 108 -9.25 12.80 16.55
N GLU A 109 -9.46 13.83 17.35
CA GLU A 109 -10.33 14.99 17.04
C GLU A 109 -9.99 15.55 15.65
N ARG A 110 -10.55 14.93 14.62
CA ARG A 110 -10.40 15.40 13.24
C ARG A 110 -11.44 16.50 13.04
N ARG A 111 -10.98 17.62 12.53
CA ARG A 111 -11.87 18.63 11.97
C ARG A 111 -12.81 17.91 10.98
N ALA A 112 -14.07 18.35 10.89
CA ALA A 112 -15.07 17.72 10.03
C ALA A 112 -14.59 17.49 8.58
N ASP A 113 -13.75 18.40 8.08
CA ASP A 113 -13.13 18.32 6.75
C ASP A 113 -12.15 17.15 6.62
N ASP A 114 -11.38 16.83 7.69
CA ASP A 114 -10.43 15.72 7.69
C ASP A 114 -11.17 14.37 7.70
N ALA A 115 -12.26 14.26 8.43
CA ALA A 115 -13.10 13.06 8.46
C ALA A 115 -13.75 12.79 7.09
N ALA A 116 -14.24 13.84 6.43
CA ALA A 116 -14.80 13.75 5.08
C ALA A 116 -13.77 13.30 4.05
N LEU A 117 -12.53 13.81 4.14
CA LEU A 117 -11.43 13.39 3.27
C LEU A 117 -11.05 11.93 3.49
N VAL A 118 -10.96 11.49 4.74
CA VAL A 118 -10.64 10.08 5.07
C VAL A 118 -11.71 9.14 4.53
N ASP A 119 -12.98 9.48 4.68
CA ASP A 119 -14.08 8.69 4.12
C ASP A 119 -14.06 8.66 2.59
N ALA A 120 -13.74 9.79 1.97
CA ALA A 120 -13.58 9.85 0.52
C ALA A 120 -12.42 8.96 0.03
N LEU A 121 -11.28 8.96 0.74
CA LEU A 121 -10.13 8.10 0.45
C LEU A 121 -10.47 6.61 0.63
N ARG A 122 -11.25 6.25 1.65
CA ARG A 122 -11.70 4.85 1.88
C ARG A 122 -12.53 4.29 0.71
N ARG A 123 -13.23 5.14 -0.05
CA ARG A 123 -14.05 4.75 -1.21
C ARG A 123 -13.24 4.52 -2.50
N LEU A 124 -11.98 4.92 -2.53
CA LEU A 124 -11.07 4.61 -3.62
C LEU A 124 -10.61 3.15 -3.53
N ASP A 125 -10.34 2.53 -4.68
CA ASP A 125 -9.66 1.23 -4.66
C ASP A 125 -8.16 1.40 -4.29
N PRO A 126 -7.47 0.32 -3.87
CA PRO A 126 -6.07 0.42 -3.46
C PRO A 126 -5.14 1.01 -4.53
N ARG A 127 -5.43 0.80 -5.81
CA ARG A 127 -4.63 1.34 -6.91
C ARG A 127 -4.84 2.85 -7.09
N GLU A 128 -6.08 3.31 -6.93
CA GLU A 128 -6.43 4.74 -6.95
C GLU A 128 -5.78 5.46 -5.77
N ARG A 129 -5.82 4.87 -4.56
CA ARG A 129 -5.14 5.41 -3.38
C ARG A 129 -3.64 5.49 -3.56
N ALA A 130 -3.02 4.41 -4.08
CA ALA A 130 -1.60 4.41 -4.40
C ALA A 130 -1.22 5.52 -5.39
N ALA A 131 -2.03 5.73 -6.43
CA ALA A 131 -1.79 6.77 -7.43
C ALA A 131 -1.82 8.17 -6.81
N ILE A 132 -2.79 8.44 -5.94
CA ILE A 132 -2.90 9.71 -5.21
C ILE A 132 -1.71 9.89 -4.27
N HIS A 133 -1.37 8.88 -3.48
CA HIS A 133 -0.23 8.94 -2.55
C HIS A 133 1.07 9.24 -3.30
N LEU A 134 1.38 8.45 -4.33
CA LEU A 134 2.61 8.63 -5.12
C LEU A 134 2.69 10.03 -5.76
N LYS A 135 1.57 10.53 -6.27
CA LYS A 135 1.56 11.81 -6.99
C LYS A 135 1.62 13.02 -6.06
N TYR A 136 0.92 13.01 -4.92
CA TYR A 136 0.71 14.19 -4.08
C TYR A 136 1.46 14.15 -2.74
N PHE A 137 1.78 13.00 -2.20
CA PHE A 137 2.56 12.88 -0.96
C PHE A 137 4.04 12.59 -1.24
N GLU A 138 4.33 11.87 -2.31
CA GLU A 138 5.70 11.52 -2.71
C GLU A 138 6.23 12.40 -3.85
N ASP A 139 5.41 13.30 -4.37
CA ASP A 139 5.71 14.21 -5.51
C ASP A 139 6.32 13.49 -6.73
N ARG A 140 5.86 12.25 -7.01
CA ARG A 140 6.37 11.47 -8.13
C ARG A 140 5.83 11.97 -9.47
N SER A 141 6.65 11.90 -10.50
CA SER A 141 6.20 12.09 -11.89
C SER A 141 5.17 11.04 -12.28
N PHE A 142 4.40 11.28 -13.34
CA PHE A 142 3.47 10.26 -13.86
C PHE A 142 4.20 9.01 -14.39
N ALA A 143 5.41 9.16 -14.93
CA ALA A 143 6.23 8.04 -15.35
C ALA A 143 6.64 7.15 -14.16
N GLU A 144 7.12 7.73 -13.06
CA GLU A 144 7.48 7.00 -11.84
C GLU A 144 6.25 6.36 -11.17
N THR A 145 5.14 7.09 -11.11
CA THR A 145 3.86 6.56 -10.62
C THR A 145 3.42 5.35 -11.44
N ALA A 146 3.49 5.46 -12.77
CA ALA A 146 3.16 4.37 -13.68
C ALA A 146 4.05 3.14 -13.48
N ALA A 147 5.36 3.35 -13.31
CA ALA A 147 6.33 2.29 -13.04
C ALA A 147 6.01 1.53 -11.75
N THR A 148 5.65 2.25 -10.67
CA THR A 148 5.23 1.65 -9.39
C THR A 148 3.90 0.90 -9.51
N LEU A 149 2.92 1.49 -10.20
CA LEU A 149 1.61 0.87 -10.43
C LEU A 149 1.62 -0.29 -11.43
N GLY A 150 2.71 -0.47 -12.18
CA GLY A 150 2.82 -1.47 -13.25
C GLY A 150 1.88 -1.19 -14.42
N VAL A 151 1.76 0.08 -14.84
CA VAL A 151 0.90 0.52 -15.96
C VAL A 151 1.66 1.43 -16.91
N ARG A 152 1.04 1.81 -18.03
CA ARG A 152 1.55 2.86 -18.92
C ARG A 152 1.31 4.24 -18.31
N GLU A 153 2.15 5.22 -18.62
CA GLU A 153 2.06 6.58 -18.10
C GLU A 153 0.68 7.21 -18.31
N ASN A 154 0.14 7.10 -19.52
CA ASN A 154 -1.21 7.60 -19.82
C ASN A 154 -2.29 6.95 -18.93
N SER A 155 -2.13 5.67 -18.60
CA SER A 155 -3.04 4.99 -17.68
C SER A 155 -2.91 5.53 -16.25
N ALA A 156 -1.69 5.83 -15.80
CA ALA A 156 -1.48 6.47 -14.49
C ALA A 156 -2.14 7.84 -14.41
N ARG A 157 -2.03 8.67 -15.46
CA ARG A 157 -2.75 9.96 -15.56
C ARG A 157 -4.26 9.79 -15.43
N VAL A 158 -4.83 8.81 -16.13
CA VAL A 158 -6.27 8.52 -16.09
C VAL A 158 -6.69 8.03 -14.69
N ILE A 159 -5.88 7.17 -14.04
CA ILE A 159 -6.15 6.69 -12.68
C ILE A 159 -6.18 7.85 -11.69
N VAL A 160 -5.16 8.71 -11.70
CA VAL A 160 -5.09 9.90 -10.83
C VAL A 160 -6.29 10.81 -11.07
N HIS A 161 -6.61 11.11 -12.32
CA HIS A 161 -7.72 11.99 -12.67
C HIS A 161 -9.09 11.41 -12.18
N ARG A 162 -9.32 10.11 -12.39
CA ARG A 162 -10.54 9.43 -11.91
C ARG A 162 -10.62 9.42 -10.39
N ALA A 163 -9.50 9.14 -9.70
CA ALA A 163 -9.43 9.16 -8.25
C ALA A 163 -9.78 10.55 -7.71
N LEU A 164 -9.21 11.63 -8.26
CA LEU A 164 -9.55 13.00 -7.89
C LEU A 164 -11.02 13.33 -8.13
N ALA A 165 -11.57 12.90 -9.27
CA ALA A 165 -12.98 13.12 -9.55
C ALA A 165 -13.91 12.39 -8.56
N LYS A 166 -13.53 11.19 -8.10
CA LYS A 166 -14.25 10.47 -7.03
C LYS A 166 -14.16 11.21 -5.70
N LEU A 167 -12.96 11.66 -5.30
CA LEU A 167 -12.74 12.42 -4.08
C LEU A 167 -13.60 13.68 -4.05
N ARG A 168 -13.57 14.50 -5.11
CA ARG A 168 -14.36 15.72 -5.22
C ARG A 168 -15.85 15.47 -5.08
N ARG A 169 -16.38 14.44 -5.74
CA ARG A 169 -17.81 14.08 -5.64
C ARG A 169 -18.21 13.65 -4.22
N THR A 170 -17.35 12.85 -3.57
CA THR A 170 -17.63 12.38 -2.21
C THR A 170 -17.58 13.54 -1.22
N MET A 171 -16.58 14.41 -1.30
CA MET A 171 -16.46 15.57 -0.42
C MET A 171 -17.63 16.56 -0.63
N ALA A 172 -18.02 16.84 -1.87
CA ALA A 172 -19.17 17.69 -2.14
C ALA A 172 -20.48 17.16 -1.52
N SER A 173 -20.68 15.84 -1.51
CA SER A 173 -21.87 15.22 -0.92
C SER A 173 -21.90 15.28 0.62
N VAL A 174 -20.73 15.39 1.27
CA VAL A 174 -20.63 15.55 2.73
C VAL A 174 -20.91 16.97 3.15
N THR A 175 -20.38 17.95 2.41
CA THR A 175 -20.62 19.40 2.69
C THR A 175 -22.11 19.75 2.61
N VAL A 176 -22.85 19.18 1.67
CA VAL A 176 -24.31 19.42 1.53
C VAL A 176 -25.09 18.85 2.72
N ARG A 177 -24.70 17.69 3.26
CA ARG A 177 -25.37 17.09 4.43
C ARG A 177 -25.07 17.81 5.76
N GLY A 178 -23.91 18.46 5.87
CA GLY A 178 -23.52 19.20 7.07
C GLY A 178 -24.17 20.59 7.19
N VAL A 179 -24.84 21.07 6.14
CA VAL A 179 -25.54 22.38 6.14
C VAL A 179 -27.03 22.23 6.47
N GLU A 180 -27.59 21.00 6.42
CA GLU A 180 -28.98 20.70 6.69
C GLU A 180 -29.23 20.13 8.11
N ALA A 181 -28.19 20.05 8.95
CA ALA A 181 -28.26 19.58 10.34
C ALA A 181 -27.95 20.72 11.32
#